data_5f57d425659f4f5aba3978e09a2d1375
#
_entry.id   5f57d425659f4f5aba3978e09a2d1375
#
_cell.length_a   1.000
_cell.length_b   1.000
_cell.length_c   1.000
_cell.angle_alpha   90.00
_cell.angle_beta   90.00
_cell.angle_gamma   90.00
#
_symmetry.space_group_name_H-M   'P 1'
#
loop_
_entity.id
_entity.type
_entity.pdbx_description
1 polymer ?
#
loop_
_entity_poly.entity_id
_entity_poly.type
_entity_poly.pdbx_seq_one_letter_code
_entity_poly.pdbx_strand_id
1 'polypeptide(L)'
;TQGRDNGQLYAAASQLGTAAWMAKYGRDDELESDYYGMEYLARAGYEPQGAVELQRTFVKLSEDRQTDFISGLFASHPPSIRRVEANSARARSLPSGQRYRQRYQAAIAQLKKDAPAYAAQKTALAALDKKQSKKALAALDKAVAIQPEESAFWELRGQAWKQMDNLANADRAFTTAISKNPQYFS
;
A
#
# COMPACT_ATOMS: atom_id res chain seq x y z
N THR A 1 -40.48 -33.28 7.72
CA THR A 1 -39.88 -32.01 7.14
C THR A 1 -39.50 -31.00 8.20
N GLN A 2 -40.18 -30.92 9.37
CA GLN A 2 -39.87 -29.95 10.44
C GLN A 2 -38.49 -30.15 11.13
N GLY A 3 -37.92 -31.36 11.15
CA GLY A 3 -36.62 -31.60 11.82
C GLY A 3 -35.38 -31.10 11.05
N ARG A 4 -35.49 -30.91 9.73
CA ARG A 4 -34.37 -30.39 8.89
C ARG A 4 -34.25 -28.88 8.97
N ASP A 5 -35.35 -28.16 9.09
CA ASP A 5 -35.37 -26.70 9.17
C ASP A 5 -34.76 -26.20 10.49
N ASN A 6 -35.01 -26.90 11.59
CA ASN A 6 -34.42 -26.55 12.88
C ASN A 6 -32.91 -26.75 12.92
N GLY A 7 -32.36 -27.79 12.27
CA GLY A 7 -30.92 -28.02 12.18
C GLY A 7 -30.19 -26.92 11.41
N GLN A 8 -30.77 -26.45 10.32
CA GLN A 8 -30.20 -25.32 9.54
C GLN A 8 -30.29 -23.98 10.31
N LEU A 9 -31.34 -23.76 11.05
CA LEU A 9 -31.52 -22.57 11.89
C LEU A 9 -30.49 -22.53 13.02
N TYR A 10 -30.24 -23.67 13.70
CA TYR A 10 -29.23 -23.79 14.74
C TYR A 10 -27.81 -23.64 14.16
N ALA A 11 -27.53 -24.20 12.99
CA ALA A 11 -26.23 -24.03 12.31
C ALA A 11 -25.98 -22.55 11.90
N ALA A 12 -27.00 -21.87 11.36
CA ALA A 12 -26.91 -20.46 11.01
C ALA A 12 -26.73 -19.57 12.26
N ALA A 13 -27.46 -19.85 13.34
CA ALA A 13 -27.33 -19.12 14.61
C ALA A 13 -25.96 -19.32 15.25
N SER A 14 -25.39 -20.52 15.19
CA SER A 14 -24.02 -20.80 15.69
C SER A 14 -22.97 -20.12 14.85
N GLN A 15 -23.09 -20.09 13.52
CA GLN A 15 -22.18 -19.38 12.62
C GLN A 15 -22.23 -17.86 12.83
N LEU A 16 -23.41 -17.28 13.00
CA LEU A 16 -23.57 -15.86 13.32
C LEU A 16 -22.97 -15.52 14.71
N GLY A 17 -23.20 -16.37 15.70
CA GLY A 17 -22.62 -16.23 17.03
C GLY A 17 -21.09 -16.30 17.00
N THR A 18 -20.52 -17.25 16.27
CA THR A 18 -19.09 -17.40 16.11
C THR A 18 -18.47 -16.21 15.36
N ALA A 19 -19.09 -15.75 14.27
CA ALA A 19 -18.64 -14.60 13.51
C ALA A 19 -18.68 -13.30 14.33
N ALA A 20 -19.74 -13.09 15.13
CA ALA A 20 -19.87 -11.95 16.02
C ALA A 20 -18.82 -12.00 17.16
N TRP A 21 -18.54 -13.20 17.69
CA TRP A 21 -17.52 -13.40 18.71
C TRP A 21 -16.11 -13.14 18.15
N MET A 22 -15.79 -13.69 16.96
CA MET A 22 -14.52 -13.43 16.27
C MET A 22 -14.33 -11.95 15.95
N ALA A 23 -15.40 -11.28 15.48
CA ALA A 23 -15.35 -9.85 15.20
C ALA A 23 -15.17 -8.99 16.45
N LYS A 24 -15.68 -9.43 17.60
CA LYS A 24 -15.46 -8.78 18.91
C LYS A 24 -14.00 -8.98 19.36
N TYR A 25 -13.50 -10.20 19.24
CA TYR A 25 -12.13 -10.55 19.61
C TYR A 25 -11.13 -9.69 18.81
N GLY A 26 -11.27 -9.65 17.49
CA GLY A 26 -10.41 -8.80 16.66
C GLY A 26 -10.43 -7.31 17.02
N ARG A 27 -11.57 -6.77 17.47
CA ARG A 27 -11.63 -5.36 17.91
C ARG A 27 -10.92 -5.10 19.23
N ASP A 28 -10.95 -6.04 20.15
CA ASP A 28 -10.25 -5.91 21.43
C ASP A 28 -8.73 -6.13 21.25
N ASP A 29 -8.32 -7.03 20.37
CA ASP A 29 -6.93 -7.22 19.95
C ASP A 29 -6.35 -5.96 19.29
N GLU A 30 -7.13 -5.25 18.45
CA GLU A 30 -6.72 -3.98 17.85
C GLU A 30 -6.49 -2.89 18.92
N LEU A 31 -7.35 -2.81 19.93
CA LEU A 31 -7.17 -1.85 21.02
C LEU A 31 -5.95 -2.20 21.90
N GLU A 32 -5.71 -3.46 22.16
CA GLU A 32 -4.54 -3.93 22.89
C GLU A 32 -3.25 -3.65 22.08
N SER A 33 -3.27 -3.96 20.79
CA SER A 33 -2.16 -3.67 19.88
C SER A 33 -1.85 -2.17 19.81
N ASP A 34 -2.87 -1.32 19.70
CA ASP A 34 -2.71 0.13 19.76
C ASP A 34 -2.10 0.57 21.09
N TYR A 35 -2.57 0.03 22.21
CA TYR A 35 -2.09 0.38 23.55
C TYR A 35 -0.59 0.15 23.71
N TYR A 36 -0.11 -1.05 23.38
CA TYR A 36 1.32 -1.39 23.46
C TYR A 36 2.13 -0.68 22.35
N GLY A 37 1.57 -0.56 21.17
CA GLY A 37 2.21 0.17 20.06
C GLY A 37 2.50 1.62 20.42
N MET A 38 1.58 2.31 21.10
CA MET A 38 1.78 3.68 21.58
C MET A 38 2.83 3.76 22.70
N GLU A 39 2.91 2.76 23.57
CA GLU A 39 3.96 2.68 24.58
C GLU A 39 5.35 2.52 23.94
N TYR A 40 5.50 1.60 22.98
CA TYR A 40 6.76 1.42 22.25
C TYR A 40 7.15 2.68 21.47
N LEU A 41 6.19 3.36 20.87
CA LEU A 41 6.39 4.63 20.17
C LEU A 41 6.93 5.70 21.10
N ALA A 42 6.33 5.88 22.29
CA ALA A 42 6.80 6.81 23.31
C ALA A 42 8.18 6.44 23.86
N ARG A 43 8.43 5.15 24.15
CA ARG A 43 9.76 4.64 24.60
C ARG A 43 10.85 4.84 23.55
N ALA A 44 10.51 4.82 22.26
CA ALA A 44 11.41 5.14 21.15
C ALA A 44 11.58 6.65 20.93
N GLY A 45 10.99 7.50 21.77
CA GLY A 45 11.11 8.95 21.71
C GLY A 45 10.21 9.65 20.69
N TYR A 46 9.22 8.93 20.11
CA TYR A 46 8.26 9.50 19.18
C TYR A 46 7.07 10.13 19.91
N GLU A 47 6.45 11.11 19.26
CA GLU A 47 5.25 11.80 19.74
C GLU A 47 4.00 10.90 19.67
N PRO A 48 3.39 10.50 20.81
CA PRO A 48 2.23 9.60 20.82
C PRO A 48 1.01 10.16 20.08
N GLN A 49 0.84 11.49 20.06
CA GLN A 49 -0.24 12.13 19.31
C GLN A 49 -0.21 11.82 17.81
N GLY A 50 0.94 11.43 17.26
CA GLY A 50 1.07 10.97 15.89
C GLY A 50 0.24 9.71 15.58
N ALA A 51 0.15 8.77 16.53
CA ALA A 51 -0.69 7.57 16.38
C ALA A 51 -2.18 7.93 16.34
N VAL A 52 -2.61 8.88 17.16
CA VAL A 52 -4.01 9.39 17.16
C VAL A 52 -4.36 10.01 15.80
N GLU A 53 -3.45 10.83 15.25
CA GLU A 53 -3.64 11.48 13.95
C GLU A 53 -3.70 10.46 12.80
N LEU A 54 -2.89 9.40 12.88
CA LEU A 54 -2.94 8.30 11.92
C LEU A 54 -4.29 7.57 11.96
N GLN A 55 -4.79 7.24 13.16
CA GLN A 55 -6.10 6.59 13.30
C GLN A 55 -7.25 7.47 12.79
N ARG A 56 -7.21 8.78 13.03
CA ARG A 56 -8.19 9.73 12.45
C ARG A 56 -8.14 9.73 10.92
N THR A 57 -6.94 9.68 10.37
CA THR A 57 -6.74 9.60 8.91
C THR A 57 -7.36 8.31 8.36
N PHE A 58 -7.15 7.16 9.03
CA PHE A 58 -7.73 5.88 8.63
C PHE A 58 -9.26 5.88 8.69
N VAL A 59 -9.85 6.47 9.75
CA VAL A 59 -11.32 6.64 9.83
C VAL A 59 -11.83 7.43 8.63
N LYS A 60 -11.21 8.58 8.32
CA LYS A 60 -11.59 9.39 7.17
C LYS A 60 -11.45 8.64 5.84
N LEU A 61 -10.35 7.92 5.62
CA LEU A 61 -10.14 7.12 4.41
C LEU A 61 -11.12 5.96 4.28
N SER A 62 -11.59 5.39 5.40
CA SER A 62 -12.57 4.32 5.38
C SER A 62 -13.97 4.79 4.93
N GLU A 63 -14.27 6.06 5.09
CA GLU A 63 -15.50 6.69 4.61
C GLU A 63 -15.48 6.91 3.09
N ASP A 64 -14.30 7.19 2.52
CA ASP A 64 -14.11 7.55 1.11
C ASP A 64 -14.12 6.35 0.12
N ARG A 65 -14.11 5.11 0.56
CA ARG A 65 -14.25 3.83 -0.19
C ARG A 65 -13.58 3.75 -1.59
N GLN A 66 -12.55 4.54 -1.89
CA GLN A 66 -12.08 4.74 -3.27
C GLN A 66 -10.88 3.89 -3.72
N THR A 67 -10.28 3.04 -2.86
CA THR A 67 -9.11 2.24 -3.27
C THR A 67 -9.19 0.81 -2.77
N ASP A 68 -9.05 -0.17 -3.66
CA ASP A 68 -9.07 -1.61 -3.35
C ASP A 68 -8.02 -2.01 -2.28
N PHE A 69 -6.81 -1.39 -2.34
CA PHE A 69 -5.76 -1.64 -1.36
C PHE A 69 -6.16 -1.21 0.07
N ILE A 70 -6.71 -0.01 0.22
CA ILE A 70 -7.19 0.52 1.52
C ILE A 70 -8.35 -0.33 2.05
N SER A 71 -9.26 -0.75 1.18
CA SER A 71 -10.38 -1.62 1.54
C SER A 71 -9.91 -2.97 2.09
N GLY A 72 -8.87 -3.58 1.50
CA GLY A 72 -8.26 -4.82 1.98
C GLY A 72 -7.62 -4.67 3.36
N LEU A 73 -6.89 -3.58 3.60
CA LEU A 73 -6.29 -3.28 4.90
C LEU A 73 -7.37 -3.09 5.98
N PHE A 74 -8.43 -2.35 5.69
CA PHE A 74 -9.51 -2.07 6.65
C PHE A 74 -10.45 -3.25 6.87
N ALA A 75 -10.47 -4.25 5.99
CA ALA A 75 -11.21 -5.49 6.22
C ALA A 75 -10.61 -6.31 7.37
N SER A 76 -9.27 -6.34 7.49
CA SER A 76 -8.56 -7.05 8.56
C SER A 76 -8.30 -6.17 9.80
N HIS A 77 -8.09 -4.87 9.61
CA HIS A 77 -7.76 -3.89 10.66
C HIS A 77 -8.70 -2.69 10.62
N PRO A 78 -9.97 -2.84 11.03
CA PRO A 78 -10.98 -1.81 10.84
C PRO A 78 -10.67 -0.58 11.70
N PRO A 79 -10.55 0.62 11.08
CA PRO A 79 -10.46 1.86 11.82
C PRO A 79 -11.79 2.15 12.51
N SER A 80 -11.73 2.75 13.70
CA SER A 80 -12.95 3.09 14.44
C SER A 80 -12.74 4.33 15.32
N ILE A 81 -13.84 5.04 15.57
CA ILE A 81 -13.84 6.18 16.51
C ILE A 81 -13.43 5.72 17.91
N ARG A 82 -13.86 4.52 18.34
CA ARG A 82 -13.45 3.94 19.63
C ARG A 82 -11.92 3.83 19.76
N ARG A 83 -11.21 3.41 18.69
CA ARG A 83 -9.73 3.39 18.67
C ARG A 83 -9.14 4.79 18.76
N VAL A 84 -9.70 5.76 18.05
CA VAL A 84 -9.28 7.18 18.15
C VAL A 84 -9.42 7.72 19.58
N GLU A 85 -10.53 7.43 20.26
CA GLU A 85 -10.80 7.86 21.62
C GLU A 85 -9.84 7.21 22.63
N ALA A 86 -9.67 5.88 22.55
CA ALA A 86 -8.75 5.13 23.39
C ALA A 86 -7.31 5.62 23.22
N ASN A 87 -6.85 5.79 21.98
CA ASN A 87 -5.52 6.29 21.66
C ASN A 87 -5.34 7.74 22.12
N SER A 88 -6.38 8.59 22.03
CA SER A 88 -6.33 9.96 22.54
C SER A 88 -6.20 10.00 24.06
N ALA A 89 -6.88 9.11 24.78
CA ALA A 89 -6.74 8.97 26.22
C ALA A 89 -5.33 8.48 26.59
N ARG A 90 -4.82 7.46 25.89
CA ARG A 90 -3.48 6.92 26.10
C ARG A 90 -2.39 7.95 25.82
N ALA A 91 -2.49 8.72 24.72
CA ALA A 91 -1.51 9.75 24.35
C ALA A 91 -1.33 10.80 25.46
N ARG A 92 -2.41 11.16 26.17
CA ARG A 92 -2.32 12.11 27.30
C ARG A 92 -1.56 11.58 28.52
N SER A 93 -1.46 10.27 28.67
CA SER A 93 -0.77 9.61 29.80
C SER A 93 0.69 9.26 29.49
N LEU A 94 1.12 9.41 28.25
CA LEU A 94 2.48 9.09 27.82
C LEU A 94 3.34 10.35 27.73
N PRO A 95 4.67 10.25 27.89
CA PRO A 95 5.57 11.39 27.70
C PRO A 95 5.51 11.87 26.24
N SER A 96 5.59 13.19 26.05
CA SER A 96 5.73 13.78 24.72
C SER A 96 7.06 13.40 24.08
N GLY A 97 7.07 13.33 22.76
CA GLY A 97 8.25 12.96 21.99
C GLY A 97 8.45 13.81 20.74
N GLN A 98 9.25 13.32 19.83
CA GLN A 98 9.59 14.01 18.59
C GLN A 98 8.82 13.42 17.41
N ARG A 99 8.43 14.25 16.46
CA ARG A 99 7.80 13.79 15.21
C ARG A 99 8.79 13.41 14.13
N TYR A 100 10.04 13.78 14.27
CA TYR A 100 11.13 13.53 13.31
C TYR A 100 10.78 13.83 11.86
N ARG A 101 9.89 14.79 11.62
CA ARG A 101 9.35 15.11 10.29
C ARG A 101 10.45 15.41 9.27
N GLN A 102 11.46 16.20 9.66
CA GLN A 102 12.55 16.54 8.74
C GLN A 102 13.37 15.30 8.35
N ARG A 103 13.70 14.44 9.33
CA ARG A 103 14.39 13.17 9.07
C ARG A 103 13.60 12.28 8.12
N TYR A 104 12.30 12.15 8.35
CA TYR A 104 11.41 11.40 7.46
C TYR A 104 11.37 11.99 6.06
N GLN A 105 11.17 13.32 5.92
CA GLN A 105 11.13 13.98 4.62
C GLN A 105 12.45 13.82 3.86
N ALA A 106 13.60 13.92 4.53
CA ALA A 106 14.90 13.67 3.93
C ALA A 106 15.04 12.21 3.46
N ALA A 107 14.62 11.24 4.29
CA ALA A 107 14.68 9.81 3.94
C ALA A 107 13.84 9.44 2.72
N ILE A 108 12.67 10.07 2.53
CA ILE A 108 11.78 9.79 1.39
C ILE A 108 11.96 10.77 0.21
N ALA A 109 12.93 11.69 0.26
CA ALA A 109 13.11 12.71 -0.77
C ALA A 109 13.35 12.09 -2.15
N GLN A 110 14.18 11.04 -2.24
CA GLN A 110 14.45 10.34 -3.49
C GLN A 110 13.18 9.66 -4.02
N LEU A 111 12.43 8.97 -3.18
CA LEU A 111 11.16 8.33 -3.56
C LEU A 111 10.16 9.34 -4.15
N LYS A 112 10.06 10.53 -3.55
CA LYS A 112 9.20 11.61 -4.07
C LYS A 112 9.68 12.13 -5.41
N LYS A 113 10.99 12.25 -5.60
CA LYS A 113 11.59 12.67 -6.87
C LYS A 113 11.32 11.65 -7.97
N ASP A 114 11.36 10.36 -7.65
CA ASP A 114 11.19 9.27 -8.61
C ASP A 114 9.71 8.92 -8.88
N ALA A 115 8.79 9.29 -7.99
CA ALA A 115 7.36 8.97 -8.11
C ALA A 115 6.76 9.27 -9.49
N PRO A 116 7.07 10.40 -10.19
CA PRO A 116 6.56 10.65 -11.52
C PRO A 116 7.07 9.65 -12.58
N ALA A 117 8.28 9.07 -12.40
CA ALA A 117 8.79 8.05 -13.30
C ALA A 117 7.97 6.76 -13.20
N TYR A 118 7.63 6.32 -11.98
CA TYR A 118 6.78 5.15 -11.76
C TYR A 118 5.33 5.37 -12.19
N ALA A 119 4.81 6.60 -12.08
CA ALA A 119 3.51 6.95 -12.66
C ALA A 119 3.51 6.85 -14.20
N ALA A 120 4.61 7.26 -14.83
CA ALA A 120 4.81 7.10 -16.27
C ALA A 120 4.95 5.62 -16.68
N GLN A 121 5.63 4.79 -15.87
CA GLN A 121 5.68 3.33 -16.06
C GLN A 121 4.27 2.71 -16.04
N LYS A 122 3.43 3.07 -15.08
CA LYS A 122 2.04 2.58 -15.01
C LYS A 122 1.26 2.93 -16.29
N THR A 123 1.47 4.15 -16.81
CA THR A 123 0.87 4.58 -18.09
C THR A 123 1.39 3.75 -19.26
N ALA A 124 2.68 3.43 -19.28
CA ALA A 124 3.31 2.62 -20.32
C ALA A 124 2.78 1.18 -20.30
N LEU A 125 2.68 0.56 -19.14
CA LEU A 125 2.11 -0.78 -18.97
C LEU A 125 0.70 -0.85 -19.54
N ALA A 126 -0.18 0.07 -19.14
CA ALA A 126 -1.55 0.14 -19.66
C ALA A 126 -1.62 0.39 -21.17
N ALA A 127 -0.62 1.05 -21.76
CA ALA A 127 -0.52 1.25 -23.20
C ALA A 127 -0.01 -0.02 -23.91
N LEU A 128 0.95 -0.75 -23.34
CA LEU A 128 1.46 -2.01 -23.86
C LEU A 128 0.37 -3.09 -23.91
N ASP A 129 -0.44 -3.21 -22.87
CA ASP A 129 -1.58 -4.13 -22.80
C ASP A 129 -2.57 -3.87 -23.97
N LYS A 130 -2.72 -2.60 -24.37
CA LYS A 130 -3.56 -2.18 -25.49
C LYS A 130 -2.84 -2.16 -26.84
N LYS A 131 -1.62 -2.68 -26.92
CA LYS A 131 -0.75 -2.66 -28.12
C LYS A 131 -0.49 -1.25 -28.66
N GLN A 132 -0.53 -0.24 -27.78
CA GLN A 132 -0.27 1.18 -28.12
C GLN A 132 1.21 1.52 -27.88
N SER A 133 2.12 0.82 -28.56
CA SER A 133 3.56 0.84 -28.28
C SER A 133 4.20 2.24 -28.40
N LYS A 134 3.75 3.07 -29.34
CA LYS A 134 4.23 4.47 -29.45
C LYS A 134 3.89 5.29 -28.22
N LYS A 135 2.68 5.09 -27.66
CA LYS A 135 2.26 5.76 -26.42
C LYS A 135 3.04 5.25 -25.22
N ALA A 136 3.31 3.95 -25.18
CA ALA A 136 4.16 3.36 -24.14
C ALA A 136 5.57 3.94 -24.18
N LEU A 137 6.21 4.03 -25.36
CA LEU A 137 7.53 4.64 -25.52
C LEU A 137 7.56 6.08 -25.03
N ALA A 138 6.57 6.91 -25.42
CA ALA A 138 6.50 8.31 -24.97
C ALA A 138 6.37 8.46 -23.44
N ALA A 139 5.69 7.51 -22.78
CA ALA A 139 5.63 7.47 -21.31
C ALA A 139 6.96 7.02 -20.70
N LEU A 140 7.60 6.00 -21.30
CA LEU A 140 8.90 5.49 -20.84
C LEU A 140 10.05 6.47 -21.08
N ASP A 141 9.97 7.33 -22.10
CA ASP A 141 10.93 8.42 -22.28
C ASP A 141 10.92 9.38 -21.09
N LYS A 142 9.73 9.67 -20.55
CA LYS A 142 9.61 10.47 -19.32
C LYS A 142 10.15 9.72 -18.09
N ALA A 143 9.89 8.42 -18.00
CA ALA A 143 10.37 7.61 -16.87
C ALA A 143 11.90 7.54 -16.85
N VAL A 144 12.56 7.22 -17.95
CA VAL A 144 14.03 7.13 -18.02
C VAL A 144 14.73 8.49 -17.91
N ALA A 145 14.05 9.59 -18.28
CA ALA A 145 14.58 10.92 -18.07
C ALA A 145 14.69 11.30 -16.59
N ILE A 146 13.82 10.76 -15.75
CA ILE A 146 13.82 11.00 -14.30
C ILE A 146 14.72 9.99 -13.58
N GLN A 147 14.58 8.70 -13.91
CA GLN A 147 15.32 7.62 -13.27
C GLN A 147 15.93 6.68 -14.34
N PRO A 148 17.10 7.04 -14.90
CA PRO A 148 17.75 6.28 -15.98
C PRO A 148 18.32 4.94 -15.53
N GLU A 149 18.55 4.76 -14.22
CA GLU A 149 19.14 3.53 -13.67
C GLU A 149 18.12 2.41 -13.41
N GLU A 150 16.81 2.69 -13.54
CA GLU A 150 15.77 1.70 -13.31
C GLU A 150 15.65 0.75 -14.51
N SER A 151 16.11 -0.48 -14.33
CA SER A 151 16.16 -1.52 -15.38
C SER A 151 14.79 -1.85 -15.97
N ALA A 152 13.74 -1.84 -15.14
CA ALA A 152 12.38 -2.14 -15.58
C ALA A 152 11.86 -1.15 -16.64
N PHE A 153 12.30 0.10 -16.63
CA PHE A 153 11.89 1.05 -17.67
C PHE A 153 12.52 0.71 -19.03
N TRP A 154 13.76 0.26 -19.03
CA TRP A 154 14.45 -0.18 -20.26
C TRP A 154 13.89 -1.50 -20.77
N GLU A 155 13.55 -2.43 -19.88
CA GLU A 155 12.86 -3.67 -20.27
C GLU A 155 11.53 -3.38 -20.98
N LEU A 156 10.69 -2.53 -20.41
CA LEU A 156 9.42 -2.13 -21.01
C LEU A 156 9.60 -1.40 -22.36
N ARG A 157 10.68 -0.63 -22.53
CA ARG A 157 11.06 -0.06 -23.83
C ARG A 157 11.35 -1.15 -24.85
N GLY A 158 12.09 -2.20 -24.44
CA GLY A 158 12.37 -3.37 -25.27
C GLY A 158 11.09 -4.06 -25.72
N GLN A 159 10.15 -4.28 -24.81
CA GLN A 159 8.84 -4.85 -25.11
C GLN A 159 8.04 -3.97 -26.08
N ALA A 160 8.05 -2.65 -25.92
CA ALA A 160 7.38 -1.73 -26.82
C ALA A 160 7.95 -1.76 -28.24
N TRP A 161 9.29 -1.78 -28.38
CA TRP A 161 9.96 -1.90 -29.67
C TRP A 161 9.70 -3.26 -30.32
N LYS A 162 9.71 -4.34 -29.54
CA LYS A 162 9.36 -5.70 -30.00
C LYS A 162 7.93 -5.75 -30.55
N GLN A 163 6.95 -5.14 -29.88
CA GLN A 163 5.57 -5.07 -30.37
C GLN A 163 5.44 -4.30 -31.71
N MET A 164 6.41 -3.43 -32.03
CA MET A 164 6.48 -2.68 -33.28
C MET A 164 7.35 -3.37 -34.33
N ASP A 165 7.78 -4.59 -34.09
CA ASP A 165 8.70 -5.39 -34.94
C ASP A 165 10.06 -4.69 -35.17
N ASN A 166 10.44 -3.75 -34.30
CA ASN A 166 11.74 -3.09 -34.36
C ASN A 166 12.74 -3.81 -33.45
N LEU A 167 13.22 -4.96 -33.93
CA LEU A 167 14.08 -5.86 -33.16
C LEU A 167 15.43 -5.23 -32.77
N ALA A 168 15.98 -4.35 -33.61
CA ALA A 168 17.24 -3.68 -33.33
C ALA A 168 17.14 -2.73 -32.12
N ASN A 169 16.06 -1.96 -32.02
CA ASN A 169 15.82 -1.09 -30.85
C ASN A 169 15.38 -1.89 -29.62
N ALA A 170 14.66 -3.00 -29.82
CA ALA A 170 14.29 -3.90 -28.72
C ALA A 170 15.55 -4.50 -28.06
N ASP A 171 16.50 -5.02 -28.87
CA ASP A 171 17.76 -5.59 -28.40
C ASP A 171 18.59 -4.56 -27.60
N ARG A 172 18.76 -3.34 -28.13
CA ARG A 172 19.45 -2.28 -27.41
C ARG A 172 18.81 -1.96 -26.06
N ALA A 173 17.48 -1.91 -26.01
CA ALA A 173 16.78 -1.60 -24.76
C ALA A 173 16.90 -2.74 -23.75
N PHE A 174 16.79 -4.00 -24.16
CA PHE A 174 17.00 -5.15 -23.28
C PHE A 174 18.46 -5.24 -22.80
N THR A 175 19.43 -5.02 -23.67
CA THR A 175 20.85 -4.95 -23.28
C THR A 175 21.08 -3.88 -22.23
N THR A 176 20.47 -2.72 -22.39
CA THR A 176 20.52 -1.65 -21.38
C THR A 176 19.90 -2.09 -20.07
N ALA A 177 18.72 -2.74 -20.09
CA ALA A 177 18.06 -3.25 -18.89
C ALA A 177 18.97 -4.22 -18.12
N ILE A 178 19.57 -5.18 -18.82
CA ILE A 178 20.52 -6.15 -18.25
C ILE A 178 21.74 -5.44 -17.63
N SER A 179 22.29 -4.44 -18.29
CA SER A 179 23.44 -3.68 -17.77
C SER A 179 23.11 -2.90 -16.48
N LYS A 180 21.85 -2.45 -16.31
CA LYS A 180 21.40 -1.72 -15.11
C LYS A 180 21.11 -2.66 -13.94
N ASN A 181 20.66 -3.86 -14.18
CA ASN A 181 20.44 -4.87 -13.14
C ASN A 181 20.73 -6.29 -13.65
N PRO A 182 22.01 -6.70 -13.70
CA PRO A 182 22.39 -8.02 -14.21
C PRO A 182 21.80 -9.19 -13.41
N GLN A 183 21.59 -9.00 -12.11
CA GLN A 183 21.08 -10.06 -11.22
C GLN A 183 19.59 -10.37 -11.43
N TYR A 184 18.84 -9.42 -11.96
CA TYR A 184 17.40 -9.61 -12.22
C TYR A 184 17.14 -10.52 -13.43
N PHE A 185 18.10 -10.60 -14.34
CA PHE A 185 17.99 -11.34 -15.62
C PHE A 185 18.86 -12.61 -15.68
N SER A 186 19.48 -13.01 -14.57
CA SER A 186 20.33 -14.19 -14.44
C SER A 186 19.58 -15.47 -14.10
#